data_521bbd8c4736966c114852196ab86e5a
#
_entry.id   521bbd8c4736966c114852196ab86e5a
#
_cell.length_a   1.000
_cell.length_b   1.000
_cell.length_c   1.000
_cell.angle_alpha   90.00
_cell.angle_beta   90.00
_cell.angle_gamma   90.00
#
_symmetry.space_group_name_H-M   'P 1'
#
loop_
_entity.id
_entity.type
_entity.pdbx_description
1 polymer ?
#
loop_
_entity_poly.entity_id
_entity_poly.type
_entity_poly.pdbx_seq_one_letter_code
_entity_poly.pdbx_strand_id
1 'polypeptide(L)'
;MTCVAIAAMLMGCKLNLGLFTTDYKFNGASIDYTKTKTIQIADFPIRSTYVWGPMGPMFNNELKDIFADHTRLTQVKRNGDLKIEGEITQYTQRNKSVSSEGYSAQTELSITVNVRFTNNVNHDEDFERTFTANKSYETTQSLNAVQEELVSQMVKDLTEQIFNATVANW
;
A
#
# COMPACT_ATOMS: atom_id res chain seq x y z
N MET A 1 -7.05 -83.45 -7.54
CA MET A 1 -7.08 -82.55 -6.36
C MET A 1 -6.39 -81.30 -6.78
N THR A 2 -7.16 -80.30 -7.03
CA THR A 2 -6.85 -79.09 -7.78
C THR A 2 -6.55 -77.98 -6.80
N CYS A 3 -5.30 -77.48 -6.81
CA CYS A 3 -4.93 -76.23 -6.13
C CYS A 3 -5.19 -75.07 -7.07
N VAL A 4 -6.16 -74.24 -6.71
CA VAL A 4 -6.43 -72.95 -7.37
C VAL A 4 -5.58 -71.90 -6.76
N ALA A 5 -4.63 -71.37 -7.53
CA ALA A 5 -3.81 -70.18 -7.13
C ALA A 5 -4.60 -68.94 -7.49
N ILE A 6 -4.97 -68.15 -6.47
CA ILE A 6 -5.57 -66.83 -6.62
C ILE A 6 -4.44 -65.81 -6.70
N ALA A 7 -4.19 -65.30 -7.90
CA ALA A 7 -3.29 -64.17 -8.11
C ALA A 7 -4.01 -62.89 -7.75
N ALA A 8 -3.66 -62.26 -6.64
CA ALA A 8 -4.12 -60.94 -6.26
C ALA A 8 -3.36 -59.89 -7.07
N MET A 9 -4.03 -59.26 -8.04
CA MET A 9 -3.56 -58.06 -8.71
C MET A 9 -3.65 -56.88 -7.76
N LEU A 10 -2.51 -56.48 -7.21
CA LEU A 10 -2.35 -55.20 -6.55
C LEU A 10 -2.25 -54.10 -7.61
N MET A 11 -3.39 -53.52 -7.98
CA MET A 11 -3.44 -52.28 -8.72
C MET A 11 -2.93 -51.14 -7.79
N GLY A 12 -1.67 -50.78 -7.96
CA GLY A 12 -1.07 -49.63 -7.34
C GLY A 12 -1.71 -48.34 -7.86
N CYS A 13 -2.67 -47.80 -7.11
CA CYS A 13 -3.11 -46.43 -7.28
C CYS A 13 -1.95 -45.51 -6.91
N LYS A 14 -1.22 -45.01 -7.92
CA LYS A 14 -0.33 -43.86 -7.72
C LYS A 14 -1.21 -42.66 -7.46
N LEU A 15 -1.44 -42.35 -6.18
CA LEU A 15 -1.91 -41.02 -5.79
C LEU A 15 -0.80 -40.02 -6.15
N ASN A 16 -0.99 -39.41 -7.30
CA ASN A 16 -0.21 -38.23 -7.67
C ASN A 16 -0.77 -37.06 -6.82
N LEU A 17 -0.24 -36.95 -5.58
CA LEU A 17 -0.39 -35.71 -4.79
C LEU A 17 0.41 -34.63 -5.53
N GLY A 18 -0.19 -34.08 -6.57
CA GLY A 18 0.26 -32.80 -7.11
C GLY A 18 0.20 -31.81 -5.96
N LEU A 19 1.35 -31.55 -5.37
CA LEU A 19 1.56 -30.34 -4.59
C LEU A 19 1.17 -29.18 -5.52
N PHE A 20 -0.08 -28.69 -5.34
CA PHE A 20 -0.44 -27.38 -5.78
C PHE A 20 0.39 -26.42 -4.92
N THR A 21 1.64 -26.22 -5.27
CA THR A 21 2.30 -24.97 -4.96
C THR A 21 1.53 -23.93 -5.76
N THR A 22 0.47 -23.40 -5.19
CA THR A 22 -0.02 -22.10 -5.60
C THR A 22 1.13 -21.15 -5.30
N ASP A 23 2.03 -20.99 -6.25
CA ASP A 23 2.82 -19.78 -6.37
C ASP A 23 1.79 -18.65 -6.47
N TYR A 24 1.35 -18.19 -5.33
CA TYR A 24 0.70 -16.89 -5.20
C TYR A 24 1.80 -15.86 -5.49
N LYS A 25 2.17 -15.77 -6.76
CA LYS A 25 2.80 -14.56 -7.27
C LYS A 25 1.74 -13.50 -7.13
N PHE A 26 1.82 -12.77 -6.05
CA PHE A 26 1.18 -11.47 -5.89
C PHE A 26 1.78 -10.57 -6.99
N ASN A 27 1.31 -10.74 -8.21
CA ASN A 27 1.50 -9.77 -9.26
C ASN A 27 0.51 -8.65 -8.95
N GLY A 28 0.82 -7.90 -7.89
CA GLY A 28 -0.02 -6.82 -7.40
C GLY A 28 -0.15 -5.61 -8.33
N ALA A 29 0.33 -5.69 -9.55
CA ALA A 29 0.22 -4.60 -10.50
C ALA A 29 -0.48 -5.07 -11.77
N SER A 30 -1.63 -4.46 -12.08
CA SER A 30 -2.39 -4.65 -13.34
C SER A 30 -1.75 -3.93 -14.52
N ILE A 31 -0.43 -3.77 -14.54
CA ILE A 31 0.29 -2.98 -15.54
C ILE A 31 0.62 -3.84 -16.76
N ASP A 32 0.29 -3.34 -17.95
CA ASP A 32 0.83 -3.88 -19.21
C ASP A 32 2.28 -3.42 -19.42
N TYR A 33 3.23 -4.19 -18.91
CA TYR A 33 4.67 -3.91 -19.01
C TYR A 33 5.22 -3.90 -20.45
N THR A 34 4.43 -4.29 -21.45
CA THR A 34 4.82 -4.16 -22.85
C THR A 34 4.74 -2.72 -23.33
N LYS A 35 3.81 -1.95 -22.76
CA LYS A 35 3.53 -0.55 -23.11
C LYS A 35 4.02 0.44 -22.06
N THR A 36 3.96 0.07 -20.78
CA THR A 36 4.26 0.93 -19.64
C THR A 36 5.51 0.43 -18.94
N LYS A 37 6.60 1.18 -19.03
CA LYS A 37 7.93 0.78 -18.54
C LYS A 37 8.49 1.73 -17.49
N THR A 38 8.01 2.95 -17.46
CA THR A 38 8.58 4.01 -16.64
C THR A 38 7.53 4.69 -15.78
N ILE A 39 7.96 5.14 -14.59
CA ILE A 39 7.13 5.91 -13.67
C ILE A 39 7.88 7.14 -13.18
N GLN A 40 7.20 8.28 -13.18
CA GLN A 40 7.66 9.51 -12.58
C GLN A 40 6.88 9.74 -11.28
N ILE A 41 7.58 9.81 -10.15
CA ILE A 41 7.01 10.13 -8.85
C ILE A 41 7.60 11.48 -8.42
N ALA A 42 6.74 12.51 -8.36
CA ALA A 42 7.14 13.82 -7.89
C ALA A 42 7.25 13.83 -6.36
N ASP A 43 8.06 14.74 -5.81
CA ASP A 43 8.08 14.96 -4.38
C ASP A 43 6.81 15.70 -3.95
N PHE A 44 6.19 15.22 -2.88
CA PHE A 44 4.96 15.77 -2.30
C PHE A 44 5.28 16.84 -1.27
N PRO A 45 5.05 18.13 -1.57
CA PRO A 45 5.22 19.19 -0.59
C PRO A 45 4.15 19.10 0.50
N ILE A 46 4.53 19.56 1.71
CA ILE A 46 3.58 19.71 2.81
C ILE A 46 2.93 21.09 2.71
N ARG A 47 1.60 21.13 2.56
CA ARG A 47 0.76 22.35 2.53
C ARG A 47 -0.10 22.51 3.77
N SER A 48 0.06 21.63 4.74
CA SER A 48 -0.63 21.71 6.03
C SER A 48 -0.18 22.91 6.85
N THR A 49 -1.09 23.45 7.67
CA THR A 49 -0.79 24.55 8.61
C THR A 49 0.23 24.12 9.66
N TYR A 50 0.15 22.88 10.15
CA TYR A 50 1.15 22.30 11.03
C TYR A 50 2.08 21.40 10.22
N VAL A 51 3.38 21.52 10.45
CA VAL A 51 4.40 20.76 9.74
C VAL A 51 5.31 20.05 10.73
N TRP A 52 5.38 18.73 10.61
CA TRP A 52 6.43 17.95 11.24
C TRP A 52 7.49 17.62 10.17
N GLY A 53 8.68 18.20 10.30
CA GLY A 53 9.71 18.21 9.27
C GLY A 53 10.07 16.84 8.67
N PRO A 54 10.23 15.77 9.48
CA PRO A 54 10.56 14.44 8.97
C PRO A 54 9.47 13.77 8.09
N MET A 55 8.21 14.19 8.19
CA MET A 55 7.08 13.54 7.47
C MET A 55 7.23 13.60 5.94
N GLY A 56 7.67 14.73 5.39
CA GLY A 56 7.83 14.89 3.95
C GLY A 56 8.84 13.91 3.33
N PRO A 57 10.10 13.91 3.79
CA PRO A 57 11.07 12.90 3.35
C PRO A 57 10.63 11.46 3.59
N MET A 58 10.03 11.15 4.73
CA MET A 58 9.51 9.82 5.06
C MET A 58 8.46 9.37 4.05
N PHE A 59 7.46 10.21 3.76
CA PHE A 59 6.42 9.91 2.78
C PHE A 59 6.98 9.73 1.37
N ASN A 60 7.84 10.64 0.93
CA ASN A 60 8.40 10.61 -0.42
C ASN A 60 9.30 9.38 -0.65
N ASN A 61 10.07 8.97 0.35
CA ASN A 61 10.89 7.77 0.26
C ASN A 61 10.01 6.53 0.22
N GLU A 62 9.09 6.36 1.17
CA GLU A 62 8.20 5.20 1.23
C GLU A 62 7.37 5.04 -0.04
N LEU A 63 6.87 6.15 -0.62
CA LEU A 63 6.13 6.12 -1.88
C LEU A 63 7.01 5.64 -3.04
N LYS A 64 8.27 6.04 -3.10
CA LYS A 64 9.21 5.59 -4.13
C LYS A 64 9.59 4.13 -3.93
N ASP A 65 9.81 3.73 -2.69
CA ASP A 65 10.24 2.38 -2.32
C ASP A 65 9.15 1.35 -2.62
N ILE A 66 7.88 1.62 -2.29
CA ILE A 66 6.79 0.67 -2.59
C ILE A 66 6.66 0.40 -4.10
N PHE A 67 6.84 1.40 -4.96
CA PHE A 67 6.82 1.20 -6.40
C PHE A 67 8.06 0.47 -6.92
N ALA A 68 9.24 0.71 -6.34
CA ALA A 68 10.47 0.00 -6.70
C ALA A 68 10.40 -1.49 -6.32
N ASP A 69 9.85 -1.79 -5.15
CA ASP A 69 9.81 -3.15 -4.62
C ASP A 69 8.70 -4.01 -5.25
N HIS A 70 7.57 -3.39 -5.59
CA HIS A 70 6.37 -4.13 -6.04
C HIS A 70 6.08 -4.02 -7.54
N THR A 71 6.88 -3.27 -8.31
CA THR A 71 6.72 -3.17 -9.76
C THR A 71 8.04 -3.39 -10.49
N ARG A 72 7.94 -3.58 -11.82
CA ARG A 72 9.11 -3.62 -12.72
C ARG A 72 9.32 -2.27 -13.43
N LEU A 73 8.64 -1.20 -12.95
CA LEU A 73 8.75 0.11 -13.54
C LEU A 73 10.09 0.75 -13.20
N THR A 74 10.71 1.35 -14.20
CA THR A 74 11.92 2.15 -14.00
C THR A 74 11.51 3.55 -13.55
N GLN A 75 11.96 3.98 -12.38
CA GLN A 75 11.69 5.33 -11.89
C GLN A 75 12.53 6.35 -12.68
N VAL A 76 11.86 7.37 -13.22
CA VAL A 76 12.47 8.44 -14.01
C VAL A 76 12.12 9.82 -13.44
N LYS A 77 13.00 10.80 -13.68
CA LYS A 77 12.76 12.17 -13.18
C LYS A 77 11.76 12.97 -14.03
N ARG A 78 11.59 12.61 -15.29
CA ARG A 78 10.73 13.33 -16.26
C ARG A 78 10.21 12.36 -17.30
N ASN A 79 9.05 12.70 -17.88
CA ASN A 79 8.44 11.99 -19.01
C ASN A 79 8.26 10.48 -18.76
N GLY A 80 7.80 10.10 -17.57
CA GLY A 80 7.37 8.73 -17.28
C GLY A 80 6.10 8.37 -18.04
N ASP A 81 5.94 7.09 -18.37
CA ASP A 81 4.69 6.56 -18.91
C ASP A 81 3.55 6.72 -17.88
N LEU A 82 3.88 6.50 -16.61
CA LEU A 82 3.02 6.84 -15.48
C LEU A 82 3.59 8.03 -14.74
N LYS A 83 2.71 8.88 -14.23
CA LYS A 83 3.09 10.03 -13.41
C LYS A 83 2.23 10.09 -12.14
N ILE A 84 2.90 10.24 -11.00
CA ILE A 84 2.26 10.49 -9.71
C ILE A 84 2.78 11.81 -9.17
N GLU A 85 1.86 12.71 -8.87
CA GLU A 85 2.13 13.99 -8.24
C GLU A 85 1.05 14.34 -7.23
N GLY A 86 1.35 15.21 -6.29
CA GLY A 86 0.36 15.61 -5.29
C GLY A 86 0.99 16.41 -4.16
N GLU A 87 0.25 16.54 -3.09
CA GLU A 87 0.65 17.31 -1.92
C GLU A 87 0.03 16.74 -0.64
N ILE A 88 0.73 16.90 0.49
CA ILE A 88 0.20 16.60 1.82
C ILE A 88 -0.59 17.83 2.27
N THR A 89 -1.92 17.73 2.21
CA THR A 89 -2.83 18.86 2.43
C THR A 89 -3.16 19.07 3.90
N GLN A 90 -3.12 18.00 4.70
CA GLN A 90 -3.54 18.07 6.09
C GLN A 90 -2.69 17.19 6.99
N TYR A 91 -2.32 17.74 8.14
CA TYR A 91 -1.75 17.04 9.29
C TYR A 91 -2.38 17.64 10.55
N THR A 92 -3.31 16.92 11.16
CA THR A 92 -4.14 17.46 12.25
C THR A 92 -4.29 16.46 13.39
N GLN A 93 -4.55 17.02 14.56
CA GLN A 93 -4.81 16.30 15.79
C GLN A 93 -6.20 16.68 16.28
N ARG A 94 -7.02 15.67 16.64
CA ARG A 94 -8.36 15.85 17.20
C ARG A 94 -8.56 14.99 18.42
N ASN A 95 -9.16 15.57 19.46
CA ASN A 95 -9.59 14.77 20.61
C ASN A 95 -10.84 13.95 20.23
N LYS A 96 -10.81 12.66 20.46
CA LYS A 96 -11.99 11.79 20.39
C LYS A 96 -12.77 11.94 21.68
N SER A 97 -14.10 12.01 21.58
CA SER A 97 -15.00 12.11 22.73
C SER A 97 -14.80 10.96 23.69
N VAL A 98 -14.87 11.26 24.97
CA VAL A 98 -14.87 10.27 26.07
C VAL A 98 -16.09 9.37 25.89
N SER A 99 -15.94 8.05 26.02
CA SER A 99 -17.06 7.14 26.12
C SER A 99 -17.86 7.47 27.40
N SER A 100 -19.14 7.22 27.38
CA SER A 100 -20.08 7.47 28.53
C SER A 100 -19.69 6.75 29.82
N GLU A 101 -18.69 5.89 29.79
CA GLU A 101 -18.18 5.10 30.92
C GLU A 101 -16.87 5.62 31.52
N GLY A 102 -16.38 6.82 31.09
CA GLY A 102 -15.24 7.51 31.72
C GLY A 102 -13.87 6.93 31.44
N TYR A 103 -13.72 6.04 30.46
CA TYR A 103 -12.43 5.45 30.09
C TYR A 103 -11.78 6.18 28.91
N SER A 104 -10.54 6.52 29.14
CA SER A 104 -9.49 6.94 28.22
C SER A 104 -9.92 7.89 27.10
N ALA A 105 -9.69 9.17 27.31
CA ALA A 105 -9.72 10.16 26.25
C ALA A 105 -8.62 9.82 25.24
N GLN A 106 -9.00 9.52 24.02
CA GLN A 106 -8.07 9.28 22.92
C GLN A 106 -7.93 10.54 22.07
N THR A 107 -6.74 10.73 21.55
CA THR A 107 -6.45 11.73 20.54
C THR A 107 -6.22 11.03 19.21
N GLU A 108 -6.83 11.54 18.15
CA GLU A 108 -6.66 11.06 16.77
C GLU A 108 -5.72 11.98 16.00
N LEU A 109 -4.70 11.40 15.42
CA LEU A 109 -3.83 12.04 14.45
C LEU A 109 -4.31 11.68 13.04
N SER A 110 -4.36 12.66 12.14
CA SER A 110 -4.84 12.49 10.75
C SER A 110 -3.86 13.10 9.77
N ILE A 111 -3.54 12.35 8.72
CA ILE A 111 -2.78 12.83 7.55
C ILE A 111 -3.67 12.69 6.33
N THR A 112 -3.76 13.74 5.52
CA THR A 112 -4.49 13.75 4.25
C THR A 112 -3.57 14.16 3.12
N VAL A 113 -3.63 13.41 2.02
CA VAL A 113 -2.81 13.61 0.82
C VAL A 113 -3.72 13.71 -0.39
N ASN A 114 -3.56 14.75 -1.21
CA ASN A 114 -4.18 14.82 -2.52
C ASN A 114 -3.22 14.27 -3.56
N VAL A 115 -3.68 13.35 -4.41
CA VAL A 115 -2.88 12.64 -5.40
C VAL A 115 -3.51 12.79 -6.76
N ARG A 116 -2.71 13.19 -7.74
CA ARG A 116 -3.03 13.15 -9.15
C ARG A 116 -2.19 12.06 -9.81
N PHE A 117 -2.88 11.10 -10.40
CA PHE A 117 -2.28 10.06 -11.22
C PHE A 117 -2.57 10.33 -12.69
N THR A 118 -1.56 10.22 -13.53
CA THR A 118 -1.68 10.35 -14.98
C THR A 118 -1.03 9.15 -15.64
N ASN A 119 -1.79 8.46 -16.47
CA ASN A 119 -1.30 7.40 -17.33
C ASN A 119 -1.17 7.91 -18.78
N ASN A 120 0.05 8.25 -19.19
CA ASN A 120 0.33 8.77 -20.54
C ASN A 120 0.12 7.73 -21.66
N VAL A 121 -0.07 6.45 -21.30
CA VAL A 121 -0.36 5.36 -22.25
C VAL A 121 -1.87 5.18 -22.40
N ASN A 122 -2.64 5.38 -21.34
CA ASN A 122 -4.10 5.26 -21.32
C ASN A 122 -4.71 6.30 -20.37
N HIS A 123 -5.14 7.43 -20.91
CA HIS A 123 -5.71 8.53 -20.12
C HIS A 123 -7.07 8.21 -19.46
N ASP A 124 -7.73 7.11 -19.85
CA ASP A 124 -8.97 6.67 -19.19
C ASP A 124 -8.74 6.24 -17.72
N GLU A 125 -7.48 6.00 -17.35
CA GLU A 125 -7.07 5.63 -15.99
C GLU A 125 -6.64 6.84 -15.15
N ASP A 126 -6.64 8.04 -15.70
CA ASP A 126 -6.25 9.25 -14.99
C ASP A 126 -7.25 9.55 -13.86
N PHE A 127 -6.73 9.95 -12.70
CA PHE A 127 -7.58 10.40 -11.61
C PHE A 127 -6.91 11.46 -10.73
N GLU A 128 -7.75 12.19 -10.00
CA GLU A 128 -7.35 12.98 -8.85
C GLU A 128 -8.17 12.53 -7.64
N ARG A 129 -7.49 12.13 -6.57
CA ARG A 129 -8.13 11.55 -5.39
C ARG A 129 -7.42 11.92 -4.11
N THR A 130 -8.21 12.07 -3.06
CA THR A 130 -7.70 12.33 -1.70
C THR A 130 -7.64 11.01 -0.92
N PHE A 131 -6.52 10.80 -0.24
CA PHE A 131 -6.29 9.67 0.66
C PHE A 131 -6.08 10.17 2.07
N THR A 132 -6.59 9.44 3.06
CA THR A 132 -6.48 9.82 4.47
C THR A 132 -6.12 8.60 5.32
N ALA A 133 -5.16 8.78 6.21
CA ALA A 133 -4.86 7.82 7.26
C ALA A 133 -5.04 8.45 8.63
N ASN A 134 -5.52 7.64 9.59
CA ASN A 134 -5.77 8.07 10.95
C ASN A 134 -5.19 7.05 11.93
N LYS A 135 -4.58 7.53 13.00
CA LYS A 135 -4.16 6.69 14.14
C LYS A 135 -4.55 7.39 15.44
N SER A 136 -4.97 6.60 16.41
CA SER A 136 -5.32 7.11 17.73
C SER A 136 -4.26 6.73 18.74
N TYR A 137 -4.06 7.59 19.73
CA TYR A 137 -3.20 7.37 20.88
C TYR A 137 -3.84 7.91 22.17
N GLU A 138 -3.37 7.43 23.30
CA GLU A 138 -3.91 7.82 24.61
C GLU A 138 -3.57 9.29 24.91
N THR A 139 -4.55 10.07 25.34
CA THR A 139 -4.37 11.51 25.66
C THR A 139 -3.36 11.74 26.79
N THR A 140 -3.06 10.72 27.59
CA THR A 140 -2.01 10.75 28.62
C THR A 140 -0.60 10.74 28.05
N GLN A 141 -0.43 10.36 26.79
CA GLN A 141 0.86 10.41 26.09
C GLN A 141 1.03 11.74 25.39
N SER A 142 2.27 12.25 25.39
CA SER A 142 2.59 13.42 24.56
C SER A 142 2.71 13.04 23.10
N LEU A 143 2.24 13.90 22.20
CA LEU A 143 2.39 13.67 20.75
C LEU A 143 3.86 13.43 20.37
N ASN A 144 4.78 14.20 20.93
CA ASN A 144 6.21 14.06 20.62
C ASN A 144 6.77 12.65 20.93
N ALA A 145 6.20 11.95 21.89
CA ALA A 145 6.67 10.62 22.27
C ALA A 145 6.20 9.52 21.29
N VAL A 146 5.08 9.74 20.61
CA VAL A 146 4.45 8.73 19.75
C VAL A 146 4.40 9.12 18.27
N GLN A 147 4.74 10.37 17.96
CA GLN A 147 4.56 10.99 16.66
C GLN A 147 5.30 10.26 15.53
N GLU A 148 6.56 9.91 15.75
CA GLU A 148 7.38 9.24 14.75
C GLU A 148 6.80 7.87 14.37
N GLU A 149 6.45 7.06 15.37
CA GLU A 149 5.86 5.74 15.17
C GLU A 149 4.51 5.83 14.46
N LEU A 150 3.61 6.71 14.94
CA LEU A 150 2.29 6.89 14.35
C LEU A 150 2.37 7.39 12.91
N VAL A 151 3.22 8.39 12.65
CA VAL A 151 3.38 8.94 11.29
C VAL A 151 4.00 7.89 10.36
N SER A 152 4.96 7.10 10.82
CA SER A 152 5.53 5.99 10.03
C SER A 152 4.46 5.00 9.60
N GLN A 153 3.60 4.56 10.52
CA GLN A 153 2.49 3.67 10.21
C GLN A 153 1.48 4.30 9.25
N MET A 154 1.14 5.58 9.45
CA MET A 154 0.19 6.31 8.60
C MET A 154 0.74 6.53 7.19
N VAL A 155 2.02 6.80 7.06
CA VAL A 155 2.72 6.93 5.77
C VAL A 155 2.65 5.61 5.01
N LYS A 156 2.91 4.50 5.67
CA LYS A 156 2.76 3.16 5.08
C LYS A 156 1.34 2.91 4.58
N ASP A 157 0.34 3.15 5.45
CA ASP A 157 -1.08 2.98 5.09
C ASP A 157 -1.45 3.83 3.86
N LEU A 158 -0.95 5.08 3.78
CA LEU A 158 -1.21 6.00 2.66
C LEU A 158 -0.54 5.55 1.37
N THR A 159 0.73 5.17 1.43
CA THR A 159 1.48 4.73 0.24
C THR A 159 0.94 3.43 -0.33
N GLU A 160 0.48 2.50 0.51
CA GLU A 160 -0.24 1.30 0.09
C GLU A 160 -1.59 1.63 -0.58
N GLN A 161 -2.36 2.57 -0.03
CA GLN A 161 -3.62 3.01 -0.66
C GLN A 161 -3.38 3.64 -2.02
N ILE A 162 -2.35 4.49 -2.16
CA ILE A 162 -1.98 5.13 -3.42
C ILE A 162 -1.51 4.08 -4.43
N PHE A 163 -0.65 3.16 -4.02
CA PHE A 163 -0.17 2.06 -4.85
C PHE A 163 -1.33 1.22 -5.38
N ASN A 164 -2.24 0.82 -4.50
CA ASN A 164 -3.41 0.02 -4.87
C ASN A 164 -4.34 0.77 -5.83
N ALA A 165 -4.52 2.08 -5.64
CA ALA A 165 -5.38 2.89 -6.50
C ALA A 165 -4.78 3.15 -7.89
N THR A 166 -3.44 3.09 -8.03
CA THR A 166 -2.74 3.43 -9.28
C THR A 166 -2.42 2.21 -10.13
N VAL A 167 -1.81 1.18 -9.55
CA VAL A 167 -1.22 0.07 -10.32
C VAL A 167 -1.72 -1.31 -9.92
N ALA A 168 -2.40 -1.44 -8.79
CA ALA A 168 -2.99 -2.69 -8.32
C ALA A 168 -4.53 -2.70 -8.47
N ASN A 169 -5.05 -1.95 -9.43
CA ASN A 169 -6.49 -1.82 -9.64
C ASN A 169 -7.07 -3.17 -10.07
N TRP A 170 -7.94 -3.72 -9.22
CA TRP A 170 -8.63 -5.00 -9.36
C TRP A 170 -9.97 -4.82 -10.06
#